data_3234a6a3ac7cf01c7d14ee52d37f9952
#
_entry.id   3234a6a3ac7cf01c7d14ee52d37f9952
#
_cell.length_a   1.000
_cell.length_b   1.000
_cell.length_c   1.000
_cell.angle_alpha   90.00
_cell.angle_beta   90.00
_cell.angle_gamma   90.00
#
_symmetry.space_group_name_H-M   'P 1'
#
loop_
_entity.id
_entity.type
_entity.pdbx_description
1 polymer ?
#
loop_
_entity_poly.entity_id
_entity_poly.type
_entity_poly.pdbx_seq_one_letter_code
_entity_poly.pdbx_strand_id
1 'polypeptide(L)'
;MAKKVTGYLKLQVPAGAANPSPPIGPALGQRGLNIMAFCKDFNAKTSQMEKGSPIPVVITIYGDKSFTFEMRTPPVSYFLKKAAKVEAGSKTPGRDKVASVTKAQVKEIAQKKMADLNCDTVEAAMRMVEGSARSMGIQVGG
;
A
#
# COMPACT_ATOMS: atom_id res chain seq x y z
N MET A 1 6.14 21.82 21.74
CA MET A 1 7.04 22.33 20.70
C MET A 1 7.04 21.43 19.48
N ALA A 2 7.09 22.03 18.30
CA ALA A 2 7.20 21.26 17.07
C ALA A 2 8.60 20.63 16.98
N LYS A 3 8.66 19.33 16.82
CA LYS A 3 9.91 18.61 16.62
C LYS A 3 10.40 18.79 15.19
N LYS A 4 11.70 18.90 15.01
CA LYS A 4 12.30 19.05 13.69
C LYS A 4 12.26 17.70 12.97
N VAL A 5 11.68 17.68 11.77
CA VAL A 5 11.64 16.49 10.92
C VAL A 5 13.03 16.29 10.29
N THR A 6 13.61 15.11 10.51
CA THR A 6 14.91 14.75 9.90
C THR A 6 14.76 13.90 8.64
N GLY A 7 13.62 13.27 8.46
CA GLY A 7 13.40 12.48 7.25
C GLY A 7 12.07 11.76 7.24
N TYR A 8 11.82 11.09 6.12
CA TYR A 8 10.65 10.26 5.93
C TYR A 8 11.05 8.87 5.48
N LEU A 9 10.28 7.88 5.88
CA LEU A 9 10.50 6.49 5.47
C LEU A 9 9.16 5.93 5.02
N LYS A 10 9.14 5.33 3.84
CA LYS A 10 7.93 4.69 3.29
C LYS A 10 8.13 3.19 3.23
N LEU A 11 7.19 2.45 3.80
CA LEU A 11 7.24 0.99 3.84
C LEU A 11 5.87 0.40 3.50
N GLN A 12 5.87 -0.84 3.04
CA GLN A 12 4.66 -1.65 2.95
C GLN A 12 4.77 -2.76 3.98
N VAL A 13 3.81 -2.81 4.90
CA VAL A 13 3.83 -3.75 6.02
C VAL A 13 2.54 -4.56 6.01
N PRO A 14 2.59 -5.89 6.14
CA PRO A 14 1.37 -6.69 6.25
C PRO A 14 0.56 -6.32 7.48
N ALA A 15 -0.74 -6.12 7.31
CA ALA A 15 -1.63 -5.74 8.41
C ALA A 15 -1.62 -6.82 9.51
N GLY A 16 -1.46 -6.42 10.76
CA GLY A 16 -1.43 -7.30 11.90
C GLY A 16 -0.22 -8.22 12.00
N ALA A 17 0.77 -8.07 11.11
CA ALA A 17 1.91 -8.96 11.02
C ALA A 17 3.25 -8.22 10.96
N ALA A 18 3.31 -7.00 11.50
CA ALA A 18 4.57 -6.26 11.58
C ALA A 18 5.51 -6.95 12.58
N ASN A 19 6.75 -7.19 12.16
CA ASN A 19 7.77 -7.81 13.00
C ASN A 19 9.16 -7.23 12.67
N PRO A 20 10.18 -7.47 13.51
CA PRO A 20 11.52 -6.91 13.29
C PRO A 20 12.29 -7.50 12.12
N SER A 21 11.75 -8.48 11.42
CA SER A 21 12.43 -9.06 10.25
C SER A 21 12.34 -8.14 9.03
N PRO A 22 13.20 -8.36 8.01
CA PRO A 22 13.11 -7.56 6.78
C PRO A 22 11.70 -7.57 6.18
N PRO A 23 11.25 -6.44 5.60
CA PRO A 23 12.00 -5.19 5.36
C PRO A 23 11.96 -4.16 6.49
N ILE A 24 11.22 -4.41 7.57
CA ILE A 24 10.97 -3.43 8.63
C ILE A 24 12.23 -3.20 9.48
N GLY A 25 12.83 -4.28 9.97
CA GLY A 25 13.97 -4.20 10.86
C GLY A 25 15.13 -3.37 10.31
N PRO A 26 15.68 -3.74 9.14
CA PRO A 26 16.78 -2.97 8.55
C PRO A 26 16.41 -1.53 8.22
N ALA A 27 15.20 -1.28 7.72
CA ALA A 27 14.77 0.07 7.34
C ALA A 27 14.70 0.99 8.54
N LEU A 28 14.10 0.54 9.63
CA LEU A 28 14.00 1.32 10.87
C LEU A 28 15.34 1.38 11.63
N GLY A 29 16.09 0.29 11.61
CA GLY A 29 17.39 0.21 12.27
C GLY A 29 18.40 1.21 11.72
N GLN A 30 18.42 1.40 10.40
CA GLN A 30 19.29 2.38 9.76
C GLN A 30 19.00 3.81 10.21
N ARG A 31 17.77 4.08 10.61
CA ARG A 31 17.34 5.39 11.09
C ARG A 31 17.43 5.52 12.61
N GLY A 32 17.85 4.47 13.31
CA GLY A 32 17.97 4.47 14.77
C GLY A 32 16.64 4.51 15.51
N LEU A 33 15.57 4.04 14.89
CA LEU A 33 14.24 4.03 15.48
C LEU A 33 13.98 2.75 16.28
N ASN A 34 13.04 2.83 17.23
CA ASN A 34 12.63 1.68 18.01
C ASN A 34 11.69 0.78 17.18
N ILE A 35 12.23 -0.32 16.67
CA ILE A 35 11.53 -1.25 15.79
C ILE A 35 10.34 -1.89 16.52
N MET A 36 10.53 -2.32 17.76
CA MET A 36 9.50 -3.01 18.54
C MET A 36 8.31 -2.10 18.83
N ALA A 37 8.58 -0.82 19.16
CA ALA A 37 7.53 0.16 19.40
C ALA A 37 6.67 0.36 18.15
N PHE A 38 7.31 0.48 16.99
CA PHE A 38 6.61 0.60 15.71
C PHE A 38 5.74 -0.63 15.43
N CYS A 39 6.30 -1.82 15.55
CA CYS A 39 5.58 -3.06 15.30
C CYS A 39 4.36 -3.19 16.20
N LYS A 40 4.51 -2.89 17.49
CA LYS A 40 3.42 -2.97 18.47
C LYS A 40 2.30 -2.00 18.12
N ASP A 41 2.63 -0.73 17.85
CA ASP A 41 1.65 0.29 17.51
C ASP A 41 0.94 -0.01 16.19
N PHE A 42 1.70 -0.42 15.19
CA PHE A 42 1.16 -0.79 13.88
C PHE A 42 0.19 -1.97 13.99
N ASN A 43 0.61 -3.02 14.68
CA ASN A 43 -0.24 -4.21 14.86
C ASN A 43 -1.52 -3.87 15.62
N ALA A 44 -1.45 -3.02 16.64
CA ALA A 44 -2.63 -2.56 17.37
C ALA A 44 -3.60 -1.79 16.47
N LYS A 45 -3.09 -0.88 15.64
CA LYS A 45 -3.92 -0.10 14.72
C LYS A 45 -4.50 -0.92 13.59
N THR A 46 -3.82 -1.97 13.15
CA THR A 46 -4.27 -2.81 12.03
C THR A 46 -4.98 -4.08 12.46
N SER A 47 -5.22 -4.26 13.76
CA SER A 47 -5.85 -5.49 14.29
C SER A 47 -7.23 -5.77 13.72
N GLN A 48 -7.96 -4.71 13.33
CA GLN A 48 -9.30 -4.82 12.75
C GLN A 48 -9.29 -4.93 11.23
N MET A 49 -8.11 -4.80 10.61
CA MET A 49 -7.97 -4.91 9.16
C MET A 49 -7.74 -6.35 8.73
N GLU A 50 -7.93 -6.64 7.46
CA GLU A 50 -7.65 -7.95 6.89
C GLU A 50 -6.16 -8.28 7.07
N LYS A 51 -5.86 -9.38 7.77
CA LYS A 51 -4.48 -9.81 8.00
C LYS A 51 -3.79 -10.15 6.69
N GLY A 52 -2.54 -9.76 6.58
CA GLY A 52 -1.73 -10.01 5.39
C GLY A 52 -1.91 -8.99 4.28
N SER A 53 -2.85 -8.05 4.41
CA SER A 53 -2.99 -6.97 3.43
C SER A 53 -1.78 -6.04 3.52
N PRO A 54 -1.08 -5.75 2.41
CA PRO A 54 0.03 -4.80 2.45
C PRO A 54 -0.50 -3.40 2.70
N ILE A 55 -0.07 -2.80 3.80
CA ILE A 55 -0.47 -1.44 4.18
C ILE A 55 0.70 -0.50 3.94
N PRO A 56 0.59 0.46 3.02
CA PRO A 56 1.62 1.48 2.86
C PRO A 56 1.66 2.37 4.09
N VAL A 57 2.85 2.55 4.64
CA VAL A 57 3.07 3.36 5.84
C VAL A 57 4.08 4.44 5.51
N VAL A 58 3.75 5.69 5.86
CA VAL A 58 4.69 6.81 5.77
C VAL A 58 5.10 7.16 7.19
N ILE A 59 6.38 6.97 7.50
CA ILE A 59 6.94 7.24 8.82
C ILE A 59 7.68 8.56 8.77
N THR A 60 7.28 9.50 9.63
CA THR A 60 7.96 10.78 9.80
C THR A 60 8.94 10.66 10.96
N ILE A 61 10.21 10.93 10.71
CA ILE A 61 11.30 10.80 11.69
C ILE A 61 11.68 12.17 12.19
N TYR A 62 11.79 12.30 13.51
CA TYR A 62 12.16 13.56 14.17
C TYR A 62 13.61 13.50 14.69
N GLY A 63 14.16 14.68 14.97
CA GLY A 63 15.56 14.81 15.40
C GLY A 63 15.90 14.15 16.72
N ASP A 64 14.91 13.92 17.58
CA ASP A 64 15.09 13.24 18.88
C ASP A 64 14.91 11.71 18.76
N LYS A 65 14.93 11.18 17.56
CA LYS A 65 14.70 9.76 17.23
C LYS A 65 13.28 9.25 17.54
N SER A 66 12.35 10.16 17.78
CA SER A 66 10.93 9.82 17.84
C SER A 66 10.38 9.75 16.42
N PHE A 67 9.22 9.12 16.26
CA PHE A 67 8.58 8.98 14.97
C PHE A 67 7.07 9.03 15.10
N THR A 68 6.42 9.43 14.02
CA THR A 68 4.98 9.26 13.83
C THR A 68 4.77 8.55 12.49
N PHE A 69 3.69 7.84 12.34
CA PHE A 69 3.40 7.16 11.10
C PHE A 69 1.94 7.30 10.69
N GLU A 70 1.72 7.34 9.39
CA GLU A 70 0.39 7.34 8.79
C GLU A 70 0.23 6.08 7.96
N MET A 71 -0.92 5.43 8.12
CA MET A 71 -1.27 4.28 7.31
C MET A 71 -2.16 4.73 6.15
N ARG A 72 -1.93 4.13 4.99
CA ARG A 72 -2.75 4.38 3.81
C ARG A 72 -3.50 3.12 3.43
N THR A 73 -4.42 3.24 2.48
CA THR A 73 -5.13 2.06 1.97
C THR A 73 -4.18 1.15 1.21
N PRO A 74 -4.45 -0.17 1.13
CA PRO A 74 -3.60 -1.08 0.37
C PRO A 74 -3.36 -0.63 -1.06
N PRO A 75 -2.22 -0.99 -1.69
CA PRO A 75 -1.92 -0.55 -3.06
C PRO A 75 -2.98 -1.02 -4.06
N VAL A 76 -3.17 -0.26 -5.13
CA VAL A 76 -4.08 -0.63 -6.23
C VAL A 76 -3.72 -2.00 -6.79
N SER A 77 -2.43 -2.30 -6.89
CA SER A 77 -1.96 -3.61 -7.36
C SER A 77 -2.48 -4.78 -6.52
N TYR A 78 -2.56 -4.61 -5.21
CA TYR A 78 -3.11 -5.63 -4.32
C TYR A 78 -4.59 -5.89 -4.63
N PHE A 79 -5.39 -4.83 -4.75
CA PHE A 79 -6.81 -4.95 -5.08
C PHE A 79 -7.03 -5.58 -6.46
N LEU A 80 -6.21 -5.21 -7.44
CA LEU A 80 -6.29 -5.77 -8.79
C LEU A 80 -5.97 -7.26 -8.81
N LYS A 81 -4.92 -7.68 -8.11
CA LYS A 81 -4.58 -9.10 -7.99
C LYS A 81 -5.69 -9.88 -7.31
N LYS A 82 -6.28 -9.34 -6.26
CA LYS A 82 -7.38 -9.97 -5.53
C LYS A 82 -8.63 -10.09 -6.40
N ALA A 83 -9.00 -9.03 -7.13
CA ALA A 83 -10.16 -9.02 -8.02
C ALA A 83 -9.98 -9.97 -9.20
N ALA A 84 -8.77 -10.05 -9.75
CA ALA A 84 -8.45 -10.93 -10.87
C ALA A 84 -8.13 -12.37 -10.43
N LYS A 85 -8.03 -12.61 -9.12
CA LYS A 85 -7.71 -13.93 -8.52
C LYS A 85 -6.36 -14.49 -8.99
N VAL A 86 -5.35 -13.61 -9.10
CA VAL A 86 -3.99 -13.98 -9.45
C VAL A 86 -3.02 -13.60 -8.35
N GLU A 87 -1.92 -14.33 -8.22
CA GLU A 87 -0.91 -14.06 -7.19
C GLU A 87 0.06 -12.95 -7.61
N ALA A 88 0.31 -12.84 -8.90
CA ALA A 88 1.26 -11.86 -9.44
C ALA A 88 0.80 -11.35 -10.80
N GLY A 89 1.30 -10.17 -11.17
CA GLY A 89 1.07 -9.63 -12.49
C GLY A 89 1.90 -10.33 -13.57
N SER A 90 1.75 -9.90 -14.81
CA SER A 90 2.50 -10.45 -15.94
C SER A 90 3.99 -10.10 -15.82
N LYS A 91 4.84 -11.04 -16.23
CA LYS A 91 6.28 -10.80 -16.37
C LYS A 91 6.58 -9.89 -17.57
N THR A 92 5.69 -9.91 -18.56
CA THR A 92 5.81 -9.11 -19.79
C THR A 92 4.53 -8.30 -20.02
N PRO A 93 4.25 -7.25 -19.20
CA PRO A 93 3.04 -6.45 -19.36
C PRO A 93 3.00 -5.79 -20.74
N GLY A 94 1.80 -5.77 -21.34
CA GLY A 94 1.61 -5.24 -22.67
C GLY A 94 1.73 -6.26 -23.77
N ARG A 95 2.39 -7.39 -23.51
CA ARG A 95 2.46 -8.54 -24.45
C ARG A 95 1.56 -9.67 -23.99
N ASP A 96 1.76 -10.12 -22.76
CA ASP A 96 1.00 -11.22 -22.17
C ASP A 96 0.03 -10.71 -21.12
N LYS A 97 -1.22 -11.09 -21.23
CA LYS A 97 -2.26 -10.78 -20.27
C LYS A 97 -2.50 -11.99 -19.38
N VAL A 98 -2.37 -11.83 -18.08
CA VAL A 98 -2.50 -12.95 -17.12
C VAL A 98 -3.92 -13.08 -16.57
N ALA A 99 -4.71 -12.01 -16.61
CA ALA A 99 -6.07 -12.01 -16.08
C ALA A 99 -6.86 -10.84 -16.64
N SER A 100 -8.15 -10.79 -16.29
CA SER A 100 -9.00 -9.65 -16.64
C SER A 100 -9.87 -9.27 -15.45
N VAL A 101 -10.24 -7.99 -15.38
CA VAL A 101 -11.19 -7.46 -14.41
C VAL A 101 -12.28 -6.70 -15.14
N THR A 102 -13.46 -6.60 -14.54
CA THR A 102 -14.57 -5.85 -15.11
C THR A 102 -14.48 -4.38 -14.69
N LYS A 103 -15.16 -3.51 -15.43
CA LYS A 103 -15.26 -2.09 -15.07
C LYS A 103 -15.93 -1.89 -13.70
N ALA A 104 -16.86 -2.75 -13.33
CA ALA A 104 -17.50 -2.72 -12.02
C ALA A 104 -16.48 -2.96 -10.91
N GLN A 105 -15.58 -3.93 -11.09
CA GLN A 105 -14.49 -4.20 -10.15
C GLN A 105 -13.51 -3.02 -10.07
N VAL A 106 -13.17 -2.42 -11.20
CA VAL A 106 -12.32 -1.23 -11.26
C VAL A 106 -12.96 -0.06 -10.49
N LYS A 107 -14.26 0.14 -10.68
CA LYS A 107 -15.00 1.19 -9.97
C LYS A 107 -14.98 0.96 -8.45
N GLU A 108 -15.19 -0.26 -7.99
CA GLU A 108 -15.13 -0.62 -6.58
C GLU A 108 -13.75 -0.34 -5.99
N ILE A 109 -12.70 -0.73 -6.69
CA ILE A 109 -11.31 -0.46 -6.26
C ILE A 109 -11.06 1.05 -6.20
N ALA A 110 -11.49 1.77 -7.23
CA ALA A 110 -11.34 3.23 -7.29
C ALA A 110 -12.03 3.91 -6.11
N GLN A 111 -13.23 3.49 -5.75
CA GLN A 111 -13.97 4.04 -4.61
C GLN A 111 -13.24 3.79 -3.28
N LYS A 112 -12.69 2.60 -3.10
CA LYS A 112 -11.93 2.26 -1.90
C LYS A 112 -10.63 3.07 -1.78
N LYS A 113 -10.04 3.45 -2.90
CA LYS A 113 -8.76 4.15 -2.95
C LYS A 113 -8.91 5.68 -3.04
N MET A 114 -10.12 6.21 -3.21
CA MET A 114 -10.37 7.65 -3.41
C MET A 114 -9.70 8.54 -2.36
N ALA A 115 -9.65 8.09 -1.10
CA ALA A 115 -9.06 8.87 -0.02
C ALA A 115 -7.57 9.14 -0.22
N ASP A 116 -6.86 8.26 -0.93
CA ASP A 116 -5.41 8.36 -1.15
C ASP A 116 -5.04 8.82 -2.56
N LEU A 117 -6.01 8.88 -3.48
CA LEU A 117 -5.74 9.26 -4.86
C LEU A 117 -5.85 10.77 -5.06
N ASN A 118 -5.03 11.28 -5.95
CA ASN A 118 -5.06 12.69 -6.36
C ASN A 118 -6.07 12.88 -7.50
N CYS A 119 -7.34 12.74 -7.18
CA CYS A 119 -8.43 12.91 -8.15
C CYS A 119 -9.71 13.35 -7.45
N ASP A 120 -10.56 14.03 -8.19
CA ASP A 120 -11.82 14.59 -7.67
C ASP A 120 -13.04 13.74 -8.00
N THR A 121 -12.94 12.87 -9.01
CA THR A 121 -14.07 12.08 -9.49
C THR A 121 -13.76 10.59 -9.51
N VAL A 122 -14.80 9.77 -9.42
CA VAL A 122 -14.66 8.31 -9.50
C VAL A 122 -14.14 7.90 -10.88
N GLU A 123 -14.56 8.58 -11.93
CA GLU A 123 -14.10 8.30 -13.29
C GLU A 123 -12.59 8.51 -13.44
N ALA A 124 -12.07 9.59 -12.86
CA ALA A 124 -10.62 9.84 -12.84
C ALA A 124 -9.88 8.76 -12.05
N ALA A 125 -10.42 8.36 -10.91
CA ALA A 125 -9.86 7.26 -10.10
C ALA A 125 -9.86 5.95 -10.88
N MET A 126 -10.95 5.65 -11.61
CA MET A 126 -11.03 4.46 -12.45
C MET A 126 -9.94 4.43 -13.54
N ARG A 127 -9.66 5.56 -14.15
CA ARG A 127 -8.58 5.68 -15.16
C ARG A 127 -7.22 5.37 -14.55
N MET A 128 -6.98 5.83 -13.32
CA MET A 128 -5.74 5.55 -12.60
C MET A 128 -5.61 4.05 -12.31
N VAL A 129 -6.69 3.41 -11.88
CA VAL A 129 -6.73 1.97 -11.62
C VAL A 129 -6.54 1.17 -12.92
N GLU A 130 -7.18 1.58 -14.00
CA GLU A 130 -7.03 0.96 -15.31
C GLU A 130 -5.57 1.02 -15.80
N GLY A 131 -4.91 2.15 -15.60
CA GLY A 131 -3.49 2.32 -15.92
C GLY A 131 -2.61 1.34 -15.14
N SER A 132 -2.88 1.19 -13.84
CA SER A 132 -2.16 0.23 -13.00
C SER A 132 -2.40 -1.21 -13.46
N ALA A 133 -3.65 -1.56 -13.81
CA ALA A 133 -4.00 -2.88 -14.34
C ALA A 133 -3.24 -3.17 -15.63
N ARG A 134 -3.19 -2.21 -16.53
CA ARG A 134 -2.46 -2.33 -17.79
C ARG A 134 -0.98 -2.60 -17.56
N SER A 135 -0.37 -1.89 -16.61
CA SER A 135 1.04 -2.08 -16.27
C SER A 135 1.32 -3.45 -15.65
N MET A 136 0.31 -4.10 -15.09
CA MET A 136 0.42 -5.44 -14.50
C MET A 136 0.06 -6.56 -15.49
N GLY A 137 -0.34 -6.23 -16.71
CA GLY A 137 -0.80 -7.22 -17.68
C GLY A 137 -2.22 -7.73 -17.40
N ILE A 138 -3.02 -6.94 -16.69
CA ILE A 138 -4.42 -7.25 -16.41
C ILE A 138 -5.30 -6.45 -17.36
N GLN A 139 -6.18 -7.14 -18.08
CA GLN A 139 -7.10 -6.49 -19.01
C GLN A 139 -8.34 -6.00 -18.28
N VAL A 140 -8.78 -4.77 -18.62
CA VAL A 140 -10.04 -4.23 -18.12
C VAL A 140 -11.09 -4.42 -19.23
N GLY A 141 -12.11 -5.19 -18.92
CA GLY A 141 -13.19 -5.49 -19.86
C GLY A 141 -14.57 -5.10 -19.33
N GLY A 142 -15.48 -4.96 -20.20
CA GLY A 142 -16.88 -4.85 -20.01
C GLY A 142 -17.51 -4.11 -18.97
#